data_3bd28bddd31f00d30a31ec6968fa412d
#
_entry.id   3bd28bddd31f00d30a31ec6968fa412d
#
_cell.length_a   1.000
_cell.length_b   1.000
_cell.length_c   1.000
_cell.angle_alpha   90.00
_cell.angle_beta   90.00
_cell.angle_gamma   90.00
#
_symmetry.space_group_name_H-M   'P 1'
#
loop_
_entity.id
_entity.type
_entity.pdbx_description
1 polymer ?
#
loop_
_entity_poly.entity_id
_entity_poly.type
_entity_poly.pdbx_seq_one_letter_code
_entity_poly.pdbx_strand_id
1 'polypeptide(L)'
;QTQCTFCHQQGNSFIRMERTPEAWGDIIHRMQRYGARLSSQDQRALPERLSAGYRKLRENPQLLADPLPWSPALTGITITEWPIGDVMSQVHDMLVGANGLVYVADNIQDRLYEVDPRTNQITVYKIPHREGEPNGGLLAARLKEFPRHDSTSNAHSLAESRVDGHIFITPSAQR
;
A
#
# COMPACT_ATOMS: atom_id res chain seq x y z
N GLN A 1 -6.44 18.07 -5.04
CA GLN A 1 -6.96 16.71 -4.77
C GLN A 1 -6.75 15.77 -5.96
N THR A 2 -7.11 16.15 -7.19
CA THR A 2 -7.04 15.28 -8.37
C THR A 2 -5.64 14.74 -8.67
N GLN A 3 -4.57 15.49 -8.40
CA GLN A 3 -3.20 15.05 -8.69
C GLN A 3 -2.72 13.92 -7.77
N CYS A 4 -3.15 13.90 -6.52
CA CYS A 4 -2.73 12.89 -5.56
C CYS A 4 -3.58 11.62 -5.67
N THR A 5 -4.88 11.77 -5.93
CA THR A 5 -5.81 10.63 -6.04
C THR A 5 -5.74 9.91 -7.38
N PHE A 6 -4.98 10.44 -8.34
CA PHE A 6 -4.78 9.81 -9.63
C PHE A 6 -4.02 8.48 -9.54
N CYS A 7 -3.05 8.39 -8.63
CA CYS A 7 -2.20 7.21 -8.51
C CYS A 7 -2.63 6.27 -7.37
N HIS A 8 -3.14 6.81 -6.27
CA HIS A 8 -3.56 6.02 -5.12
C HIS A 8 -4.55 6.79 -4.26
N GLN A 9 -5.32 6.07 -3.45
CA GLN A 9 -6.23 6.69 -2.50
C GLN A 9 -5.46 7.34 -1.35
N GLN A 10 -5.95 8.51 -0.93
CA GLN A 10 -5.47 9.18 0.27
C GLN A 10 -6.36 8.79 1.45
N GLY A 11 -5.91 7.98 2.33
CA GLY A 11 -6.72 7.67 3.49
C GLY A 11 -6.47 6.29 4.08
N ASN A 12 -5.48 5.57 3.58
CA ASN A 12 -5.01 4.36 4.24
C ASN A 12 -4.36 4.73 5.60
N SER A 13 -4.23 3.75 6.47
CA SER A 13 -3.66 3.91 7.81
C SER A 13 -2.26 4.53 7.80
N PHE A 14 -1.49 4.26 6.75
CA PHE A 14 -0.13 4.77 6.57
C PHE A 14 -0.10 6.29 6.34
N ILE A 15 -1.08 6.84 5.62
CA ILE A 15 -1.20 8.29 5.39
C ILE A 15 -1.81 8.98 6.61
N ARG A 16 -2.55 8.25 7.45
CA ARG A 16 -3.19 8.79 8.65
C ARG A 16 -2.26 9.03 9.82
N MET A 17 -0.97 8.77 9.69
CA MET A 17 0.02 9.09 10.72
C MET A 17 0.25 10.59 10.79
N GLU A 18 0.29 11.12 12.02
CA GLU A 18 0.69 12.50 12.24
C GLU A 18 2.14 12.70 11.78
N ARG A 19 2.36 13.76 11.00
CA ARG A 19 3.67 14.14 10.49
C ARG A 19 3.88 15.63 10.64
N THR A 20 5.12 16.02 10.84
CA THR A 20 5.50 17.43 10.80
C THR A 20 5.37 18.00 9.38
N PRO A 21 5.28 19.32 9.21
CA PRO A 21 5.29 19.94 7.89
C PRO A 21 6.51 19.57 7.05
N GLU A 22 7.69 19.43 7.67
CA GLU A 22 8.93 19.02 6.99
C GLU A 22 8.81 17.62 6.41
N ALA A 23 8.34 16.65 7.21
CA ALA A 23 8.12 15.27 6.76
C ALA A 23 7.06 15.19 5.65
N TRP A 24 6.01 16.02 5.70
CA TRP A 24 5.07 16.16 4.59
C TRP A 24 5.72 16.78 3.34
N GLY A 25 6.62 17.75 3.51
CA GLY A 25 7.40 18.35 2.42
C GLY A 25 8.19 17.29 1.65
N ASP A 26 8.89 16.40 2.35
CA ASP A 26 9.67 15.30 1.75
C ASP A 26 8.78 14.33 0.98
N ILE A 27 7.61 14.00 1.53
CA ILE A 27 6.63 13.16 0.84
C ILE A 27 6.14 13.84 -0.44
N ILE A 28 5.79 15.12 -0.39
CA ILE A 28 5.32 15.88 -1.55
C ILE A 28 6.41 15.94 -2.63
N HIS A 29 7.66 16.22 -2.27
CA HIS A 29 8.79 16.20 -3.21
C HIS A 29 8.97 14.83 -3.85
N ARG A 30 8.81 13.76 -3.08
CA ARG A 30 8.85 12.40 -3.61
C ARG A 30 7.72 12.14 -4.61
N MET A 31 6.49 12.56 -4.30
CA MET A 31 5.37 12.42 -5.23
C MET A 31 5.56 13.23 -6.51
N GLN A 32 6.19 14.40 -6.43
CA GLN A 32 6.55 15.16 -7.63
C GLN A 32 7.57 14.42 -8.51
N ARG A 33 8.54 13.72 -7.91
CA ARG A 33 9.46 12.85 -8.68
C ARG A 33 8.74 11.69 -9.36
N TYR A 34 7.60 11.26 -8.83
CA TYR A 34 6.73 10.25 -9.45
C TYR A 34 5.72 10.84 -10.46
N GLY A 35 5.81 12.13 -10.72
CA GLY A 35 5.02 12.79 -11.75
C GLY A 35 3.85 13.65 -11.26
N ALA A 36 3.65 13.78 -9.94
CA ALA A 36 2.64 14.69 -9.43
C ALA A 36 2.99 16.15 -9.80
N ARG A 37 2.03 16.84 -10.41
CA ARG A 37 2.20 18.23 -10.83
C ARG A 37 1.53 19.15 -9.82
N LEU A 38 2.32 19.96 -9.16
CA LEU A 38 1.86 20.95 -8.17
C LEU A 38 2.35 22.33 -8.56
N SER A 39 1.50 23.34 -8.35
CA SER A 39 1.93 24.72 -8.44
C SER A 39 2.96 25.03 -7.34
N SER A 40 3.83 26.03 -7.57
CA SER A 40 4.76 26.48 -6.53
C SER A 40 4.06 26.96 -5.25
N GLN A 41 2.83 27.46 -5.39
CA GLN A 41 2.01 27.86 -4.24
C GLN A 41 1.55 26.64 -3.45
N ASP A 42 1.02 25.60 -4.13
CA ASP A 42 0.58 24.39 -3.46
C ASP A 42 1.75 23.64 -2.81
N GLN A 43 2.90 23.59 -3.51
CA GLN A 43 4.09 22.93 -2.99
C GLN A 43 4.54 23.54 -1.64
N ARG A 44 4.45 24.86 -1.51
CA ARG A 44 4.76 25.54 -0.23
C ARG A 44 3.67 25.42 0.82
N ALA A 45 2.40 25.39 0.41
CA ALA A 45 1.28 25.43 1.34
C ALA A 45 0.81 24.05 1.83
N LEU A 46 0.98 23.01 1.01
CA LEU A 46 0.47 21.67 1.32
C LEU A 46 1.07 21.03 2.59
N PRO A 47 2.39 21.13 2.87
CA PRO A 47 2.96 20.56 4.08
C PRO A 47 2.25 21.01 5.35
N GLU A 48 2.10 22.31 5.52
CA GLU A 48 1.40 22.89 6.67
C GLU A 48 -0.08 22.49 6.71
N ARG A 49 -0.77 22.55 5.57
CA ARG A 49 -2.19 22.20 5.48
C ARG A 49 -2.44 20.73 5.82
N LEU A 50 -1.59 19.82 5.38
CA LEU A 50 -1.70 18.41 5.69
C LEU A 50 -1.45 18.16 7.18
N SER A 51 -0.37 18.70 7.73
CA SER A 51 -0.07 18.59 9.17
C SER A 51 -1.21 19.13 10.03
N ALA A 52 -1.69 20.34 9.75
CA ALA A 52 -2.81 20.94 10.47
C ALA A 52 -4.12 20.17 10.29
N GLY A 53 -4.38 19.67 9.08
CA GLY A 53 -5.57 18.87 8.79
C GLY A 53 -5.63 17.57 9.60
N TYR A 54 -4.51 16.86 9.69
CA TYR A 54 -4.42 15.64 10.51
C TYR A 54 -4.58 15.91 12.01
N ARG A 55 -3.97 16.97 12.51
CA ARG A 55 -4.15 17.40 13.90
C ARG A 55 -5.62 17.70 14.18
N LYS A 56 -6.26 18.45 13.29
CA LYS A 56 -7.68 18.76 13.42
C LYS A 56 -8.57 17.53 13.43
N LEU A 57 -8.30 16.54 12.58
CA LEU A 57 -9.06 15.28 12.55
C LEU A 57 -8.85 14.45 13.82
N ARG A 58 -7.64 14.46 14.38
CA ARG A 58 -7.31 13.77 15.62
C ARG A 58 -8.00 14.40 16.83
N GLU A 59 -8.03 15.72 16.88
CA GLU A 59 -8.69 16.47 17.96
C GLU A 59 -10.23 16.40 17.82
N ASN A 60 -10.73 16.16 16.63
CA ASN A 60 -12.15 16.16 16.33
C ASN A 60 -12.55 14.96 15.46
N PRO A 61 -12.55 13.73 16.01
CA PRO A 61 -12.88 12.53 15.25
C PRO A 61 -14.25 12.57 14.54
N GLN A 62 -15.17 13.36 15.06
CA GLN A 62 -16.49 13.58 14.48
C GLN A 62 -16.45 14.28 13.10
N LEU A 63 -15.32 14.86 12.70
CA LEU A 63 -15.13 15.41 11.35
C LEU A 63 -14.84 14.34 10.29
N LEU A 64 -14.55 13.11 10.72
CA LEU A 64 -14.52 11.97 9.82
C LEU A 64 -15.95 11.72 9.37
N ALA A 65 -16.16 11.69 8.06
CA ALA A 65 -17.48 11.36 7.53
C ALA A 65 -17.89 9.98 8.02
N ASP A 66 -19.12 9.86 8.48
CA ASP A 66 -19.70 8.56 8.76
C ASP A 66 -19.68 7.73 7.47
N PRO A 67 -19.41 6.42 7.56
CA PRO A 67 -19.52 5.57 6.40
C PRO A 67 -20.95 5.68 5.82
N LEU A 68 -21.04 5.80 4.51
CA LEU A 68 -22.33 5.78 3.84
C LEU A 68 -23.09 4.53 4.25
N PRO A 69 -24.40 4.64 4.56
CA PRO A 69 -25.19 3.46 4.86
C PRO A 69 -25.15 2.50 3.68
N TRP A 70 -25.09 1.22 3.99
CA TRP A 70 -25.12 0.17 2.97
C TRP A 70 -26.38 0.30 2.13
N SER A 71 -26.22 0.21 0.81
CA SER A 71 -27.39 0.19 -0.07
C SER A 71 -28.29 -1.01 0.27
N PRO A 72 -29.62 -0.86 0.31
CA PRO A 72 -30.53 -1.98 0.50
C PRO A 72 -30.30 -3.12 -0.50
N ALA A 73 -29.78 -2.83 -1.69
CA ALA A 73 -29.40 -3.84 -2.68
C ALA A 73 -28.27 -4.77 -2.21
N LEU A 74 -27.52 -4.38 -1.18
CA LEU A 74 -26.40 -5.16 -0.62
C LEU A 74 -26.79 -6.01 0.60
N THR A 75 -28.05 -6.02 1.01
CA THR A 75 -28.50 -6.77 2.21
C THR A 75 -28.35 -8.29 2.09
N GLY A 76 -28.22 -8.82 0.87
CA GLY A 76 -27.98 -10.24 0.61
C GLY A 76 -26.50 -10.62 0.43
N ILE A 77 -25.56 -9.68 0.62
CA ILE A 77 -24.13 -9.95 0.45
C ILE A 77 -23.58 -10.55 1.73
N THR A 78 -22.86 -11.67 1.58
CA THR A 78 -22.02 -12.23 2.63
C THR A 78 -20.59 -11.72 2.43
N ILE A 79 -20.00 -11.16 3.50
CA ILE A 79 -18.60 -10.75 3.52
C ILE A 79 -17.83 -11.78 4.32
N THR A 80 -16.78 -12.33 3.70
CA THR A 80 -15.83 -13.20 4.38
C THR A 80 -14.48 -12.50 4.44
N GLU A 81 -13.86 -12.46 5.62
CA GLU A 81 -12.57 -11.82 5.82
C GLU A 81 -11.52 -12.88 6.13
N TRP A 82 -10.37 -12.79 5.48
CA TRP A 82 -9.20 -13.61 5.77
C TRP A 82 -8.11 -12.72 6.35
N PRO A 83 -7.78 -12.86 7.66
CA PRO A 83 -6.67 -12.13 8.25
C PRO A 83 -5.35 -12.69 7.70
N ILE A 84 -4.63 -11.88 6.93
CA ILE A 84 -3.33 -12.23 6.35
C ILE A 84 -2.26 -11.28 6.86
N GLY A 85 -1.05 -11.80 7.00
CA GLY A 85 0.09 -11.01 7.43
C GLY A 85 0.13 -10.74 8.93
N ASP A 86 0.86 -9.71 9.29
CA ASP A 86 1.07 -9.25 10.67
C ASP A 86 1.08 -7.72 10.73
N VAL A 87 1.41 -7.15 11.90
CA VAL A 87 1.41 -5.69 12.13
C VAL A 87 2.39 -4.92 11.24
N MET A 88 3.38 -5.61 10.65
CA MET A 88 4.35 -5.02 9.73
C MET A 88 3.98 -5.25 8.28
N SER A 89 2.95 -6.03 7.98
CA SER A 89 2.53 -6.33 6.62
C SER A 89 1.95 -5.11 5.92
N GLN A 90 2.34 -4.93 4.68
CA GLN A 90 1.75 -3.96 3.77
C GLN A 90 1.27 -4.68 2.51
N VAL A 91 0.08 -5.20 2.60
CA VAL A 91 -0.60 -5.82 1.45
C VAL A 91 -0.83 -4.77 0.38
N HIS A 92 -0.31 -5.00 -0.82
CA HIS A 92 -0.30 -4.02 -1.90
C HIS A 92 -1.16 -4.40 -3.08
N ASP A 93 -1.05 -5.62 -3.56
CA ASP A 93 -1.79 -6.09 -4.74
C ASP A 93 -2.39 -7.46 -4.51
N MET A 94 -3.47 -7.75 -5.22
CA MET A 94 -4.23 -8.99 -5.13
C MET A 94 -4.60 -9.50 -6.52
N LEU A 95 -4.52 -10.80 -6.70
CA LEU A 95 -4.90 -11.51 -7.92
C LEU A 95 -5.77 -12.72 -7.56
N VAL A 96 -6.87 -12.89 -8.27
CA VAL A 96 -7.63 -14.14 -8.24
C VAL A 96 -7.17 -14.98 -9.42
N GLY A 97 -6.51 -16.09 -9.14
CA GLY A 97 -5.99 -17.01 -10.14
C GLY A 97 -7.10 -17.83 -10.82
N ALA A 98 -6.82 -18.33 -12.02
CA ALA A 98 -7.73 -19.21 -12.76
C ALA A 98 -8.07 -20.51 -12.00
N ASN A 99 -7.22 -20.92 -11.07
CA ASN A 99 -7.43 -22.05 -10.15
C ASN A 99 -8.39 -21.75 -8.98
N GLY A 100 -8.86 -20.50 -8.86
CA GLY A 100 -9.76 -20.04 -7.82
C GLY A 100 -9.06 -19.71 -6.49
N LEU A 101 -7.72 -19.74 -6.44
CA LEU A 101 -6.94 -19.26 -5.30
C LEU A 101 -6.75 -17.74 -5.38
N VAL A 102 -6.60 -17.10 -4.23
CA VAL A 102 -6.33 -15.67 -4.16
C VAL A 102 -4.88 -15.46 -3.74
N TYR A 103 -4.15 -14.73 -4.56
CA TYR A 103 -2.74 -14.39 -4.32
C TYR A 103 -2.64 -12.94 -3.87
N VAL A 104 -1.87 -12.69 -2.82
CA VAL A 104 -1.74 -11.35 -2.24
C VAL A 104 -0.28 -11.04 -1.97
N ALA A 105 0.22 -9.93 -2.52
CA ALA A 105 1.60 -9.51 -2.36
C ALA A 105 1.77 -8.60 -1.15
N ASP A 106 2.76 -8.92 -0.30
CA ASP A 106 3.20 -8.06 0.80
C ASP A 106 4.47 -7.30 0.37
N ASN A 107 4.29 -6.00 0.23
CA ASN A 107 5.32 -5.12 -0.30
C ASN A 107 6.50 -4.92 0.67
N ILE A 108 6.27 -4.97 1.98
CA ILE A 108 7.32 -4.67 2.97
C ILE A 108 8.06 -5.92 3.45
N GLN A 109 7.42 -7.09 3.40
CA GLN A 109 8.01 -8.30 3.97
C GLN A 109 8.44 -9.33 2.92
N ASP A 110 8.37 -8.99 1.62
CA ASP A 110 8.69 -9.89 0.51
C ASP A 110 8.00 -11.26 0.66
N ARG A 111 6.69 -11.24 0.87
CA ARG A 111 5.86 -12.43 1.00
C ARG A 111 4.77 -12.43 -0.07
N LEU A 112 4.43 -13.61 -0.51
CA LEU A 112 3.21 -13.89 -1.25
C LEU A 112 2.33 -14.76 -0.37
N TYR A 113 1.12 -14.34 -0.14
CA TYR A 113 0.09 -15.14 0.51
C TYR A 113 -0.77 -15.78 -0.58
N GLU A 114 -1.04 -17.07 -0.40
CA GLU A 114 -2.01 -17.82 -1.20
C GLU A 114 -3.16 -18.21 -0.28
N VAL A 115 -4.35 -17.77 -0.60
CA VAL A 115 -5.57 -18.04 0.18
C VAL A 115 -6.48 -18.94 -0.65
N ASP A 116 -6.87 -20.08 -0.10
CA ASP A 116 -7.96 -20.91 -0.65
C ASP A 116 -9.28 -20.52 0.03
N PRO A 117 -10.16 -19.79 -0.66
CA PRO A 117 -11.42 -19.34 -0.08
C PRO A 117 -12.41 -20.49 0.22
N ARG A 118 -12.17 -21.68 -0.31
CA ARG A 118 -13.03 -22.87 -0.07
C ARG A 118 -12.70 -23.57 1.25
N THR A 119 -11.42 -23.56 1.61
CA THR A 119 -10.90 -24.26 2.79
C THR A 119 -10.47 -23.30 3.91
N ASN A 120 -10.41 -22.01 3.62
CA ASN A 120 -9.83 -20.97 4.46
C ASN A 120 -8.34 -21.20 4.79
N GLN A 121 -7.65 -22.03 4.01
CA GLN A 121 -6.23 -22.24 4.19
C GLN A 121 -5.44 -21.06 3.62
N ILE A 122 -4.42 -20.63 4.37
CA ILE A 122 -3.48 -19.60 3.97
C ILE A 122 -2.10 -20.21 3.93
N THR A 123 -1.45 -20.14 2.76
CA THR A 123 -0.05 -20.53 2.57
C THR A 123 0.79 -19.29 2.38
N VAL A 124 1.96 -19.26 2.99
CA VAL A 124 2.88 -18.11 2.92
C VAL A 124 4.14 -18.52 2.18
N TYR A 125 4.43 -17.83 1.09
CA TYR A 125 5.65 -17.99 0.33
C TYR A 125 6.57 -16.79 0.57
N LYS A 126 7.80 -17.05 0.93
CA LYS A 126 8.83 -16.02 1.01
C LYS A 126 9.39 -15.78 -0.40
N ILE A 127 9.40 -14.51 -0.83
CA ILE A 127 9.99 -14.15 -2.11
C ILE A 127 11.52 -14.20 -1.95
N PRO A 128 12.21 -14.99 -2.78
CA PRO A 128 13.65 -15.13 -2.67
C PRO A 128 14.36 -13.84 -3.10
N HIS A 129 15.50 -13.57 -2.52
CA HIS A 129 16.40 -12.48 -2.90
C HIS A 129 17.82 -13.01 -3.12
N ARG A 130 18.65 -12.24 -3.80
CA ARG A 130 20.06 -12.57 -4.00
C ARG A 130 20.85 -12.21 -2.76
N GLU A 131 21.87 -12.99 -2.49
CA GLU A 131 22.82 -12.69 -1.42
C GLU A 131 23.47 -11.32 -1.61
N GLY A 132 23.52 -10.52 -0.56
CA GLY A 132 24.08 -9.16 -0.60
C GLY A 132 23.16 -8.07 -1.11
N GLU A 133 21.92 -8.37 -1.49
CA GLU A 133 20.94 -7.32 -1.81
C GLU A 133 20.56 -6.54 -0.56
N PRO A 134 20.61 -5.19 -0.61
CA PRO A 134 20.26 -4.37 0.55
C PRO A 134 18.76 -4.37 0.80
N ASN A 135 18.35 -4.34 2.06
CA ASN A 135 16.96 -4.10 2.43
C ASN A 135 16.46 -2.79 1.81
N GLY A 136 15.25 -2.82 1.25
CA GLY A 136 14.70 -1.73 0.46
C GLY A 136 15.24 -1.66 -0.98
N GLY A 137 16.15 -2.55 -1.38
CA GLY A 137 16.72 -2.65 -2.71
C GLY A 137 17.25 -1.30 -3.21
N LEU A 138 16.91 -0.92 -4.45
CA LEU A 138 17.30 0.37 -5.04
C LEU A 138 16.70 1.59 -4.32
N LEU A 139 15.65 1.40 -3.54
CA LEU A 139 14.99 2.45 -2.78
C LEU A 139 15.59 2.64 -1.40
N ALA A 140 16.49 1.77 -0.93
CA ALA A 140 17.05 1.80 0.42
C ALA A 140 17.62 3.17 0.81
N ALA A 141 18.32 3.83 -0.11
CA ALA A 141 18.86 5.17 0.12
C ALA A 141 17.80 6.28 0.20
N ARG A 142 16.58 6.01 -0.33
CA ARG A 142 15.47 6.97 -0.36
C ARG A 142 14.49 6.77 0.78
N LEU A 143 14.54 5.61 1.43
CA LEU A 143 13.57 5.20 2.47
C LEU A 143 14.12 5.40 3.88
N LYS A 144 14.99 6.40 4.10
CA LYS A 144 15.60 6.69 5.42
C LYS A 144 14.57 6.91 6.53
N GLU A 145 13.34 7.27 6.18
CA GLU A 145 12.25 7.60 7.10
C GLU A 145 11.30 6.44 7.38
N PHE A 146 11.42 5.35 6.63
CA PHE A 146 10.57 4.19 6.86
C PHE A 146 11.15 3.27 7.93
N PRO A 147 10.29 2.62 8.74
CA PRO A 147 10.77 1.56 9.61
C PRO A 147 11.60 0.57 8.78
N ARG A 148 12.72 0.13 9.32
CA ARG A 148 13.52 -0.90 8.68
C ARG A 148 12.65 -2.13 8.51
N HIS A 149 12.52 -2.58 7.28
CA HIS A 149 11.80 -3.80 6.92
C HIS A 149 12.76 -4.74 6.19
N ASP A 150 12.47 -6.02 6.24
CA ASP A 150 13.33 -7.06 5.67
C ASP A 150 13.05 -7.32 4.18
N SER A 151 12.48 -6.36 3.49
CA SER A 151 12.18 -6.46 2.07
C SER A 151 13.33 -5.97 1.23
N THR A 152 13.73 -6.77 0.26
CA THR A 152 14.72 -6.41 -0.77
C THR A 152 14.06 -6.12 -2.12
N SER A 153 12.93 -6.77 -2.39
CA SER A 153 12.23 -6.71 -3.67
C SER A 153 11.09 -5.70 -3.66
N ASN A 154 10.40 -5.55 -2.54
CA ASN A 154 9.16 -4.79 -2.44
C ASN A 154 8.13 -5.28 -3.46
N ALA A 155 7.60 -6.48 -3.26
CA ALA A 155 6.59 -7.11 -4.12
C ALA A 155 5.41 -6.15 -4.35
N HIS A 156 5.18 -5.76 -5.60
CA HIS A 156 4.29 -4.66 -5.91
C HIS A 156 3.04 -5.11 -6.64
N SER A 157 3.18 -5.75 -7.79
CA SER A 157 2.04 -6.14 -8.62
C SER A 157 2.10 -7.59 -9.01
N LEU A 158 0.94 -8.19 -9.19
CA LEU A 158 0.75 -9.59 -9.55
C LEU A 158 0.10 -9.72 -10.93
N ALA A 159 0.51 -10.72 -11.68
CA ALA A 159 -0.13 -11.12 -12.93
C ALA A 159 -0.04 -12.63 -13.11
N GLU A 160 -1.10 -13.24 -13.65
CA GLU A 160 -1.10 -14.66 -14.00
C GLU A 160 -0.84 -14.83 -15.50
N SER A 161 0.05 -15.75 -15.83
CA SER A 161 0.27 -16.20 -17.20
C SER A 161 -0.94 -16.98 -17.71
N ARG A 162 -1.47 -16.55 -18.84
CA ARG A 162 -2.58 -17.26 -19.51
C ARG A 162 -2.13 -18.55 -20.22
N VAL A 163 -0.81 -18.77 -20.30
CA VAL A 163 -0.24 -19.92 -21.01
C VAL A 163 -0.05 -21.11 -20.08
N ASP A 164 0.46 -20.87 -18.89
CA ASP A 164 0.92 -21.93 -17.96
C ASP A 164 0.48 -21.71 -16.51
N GLY A 165 -0.25 -20.64 -16.21
CA GLY A 165 -0.76 -20.35 -14.87
C GLY A 165 0.30 -19.85 -13.87
N HIS A 166 1.53 -19.55 -14.31
CA HIS A 166 2.54 -18.98 -13.42
C HIS A 166 2.13 -17.60 -12.93
N ILE A 167 2.40 -17.33 -11.65
CA ILE A 167 2.18 -16.01 -11.06
C ILE A 167 3.46 -15.21 -11.15
N PHE A 168 3.40 -14.10 -11.88
CA PHE A 168 4.48 -13.13 -11.97
C PHE A 168 4.33 -12.07 -10.90
N ILE A 169 5.44 -11.73 -10.26
CA ILE A 169 5.52 -10.67 -9.24
C ILE A 169 6.46 -9.61 -9.78
N THR A 170 6.01 -8.35 -9.82
CA THR A 170 6.90 -7.23 -10.16
C THR A 170 7.48 -6.63 -8.89
N PRO A 171 8.81 -6.53 -8.75
CA PRO A 171 9.43 -5.82 -7.66
C PRO A 171 9.42 -4.31 -7.93
N SER A 172 9.12 -3.49 -6.92
CA SER A 172 9.22 -2.03 -7.04
C SER A 172 10.61 -1.50 -6.66
N ALA A 173 11.43 -2.31 -6.00
CA ALA A 173 12.74 -1.93 -5.51
C ALA A 173 13.92 -2.51 -6.32
N GLN A 174 13.65 -3.37 -7.29
CA GLN A 174 14.67 -3.99 -8.16
C GLN A 174 14.54 -3.50 -9.59
N ARG A 175 15.62 -3.60 -10.36
CA ARG A 175 15.64 -3.37 -11.82
C ARG A 175 15.49 -4.68 -12.58
#